data_4659f6824b7787ac19de623747617fc5
#
_entry.id   4659f6824b7787ac19de623747617fc5
#
_cell.length_a   1.000
_cell.length_b   1.000
_cell.length_c   1.000
_cell.angle_alpha   90.00
_cell.angle_beta   90.00
_cell.angle_gamma   90.00
#
_symmetry.space_group_name_H-M   'P 1'
#
loop_
_entity.id
_entity.type
_entity.pdbx_description
1 polymer ?
#
loop_
_entity_poly.entity_id
_entity_poly.type
_entity_poly.pdbx_seq_one_letter_code
_entity_poly.pdbx_strand_id
1 'polypeptide(L)' 'LDAVERTLLRHALAALGEEERQIVLLHAVAGMKHREIAALLELPLATVLSKYHRALKKMRIILEGDDAR' A
#
# COMPACT_ATOMS: atom_id res chain seq x y z
N LEU A 1 -12.93 11.46 -3.96
CA LEU A 1 -11.75 11.70 -4.80
C LEU A 1 -12.18 12.14 -6.18
N ASP A 2 -11.52 13.13 -6.74
CA ASP A 2 -11.83 13.53 -8.12
C ASP A 2 -11.09 12.61 -9.10
N ALA A 3 -11.27 12.85 -10.39
CA ALA A 3 -10.72 11.97 -11.40
C ALA A 3 -9.21 11.94 -11.40
N VAL A 4 -8.58 13.10 -11.17
CA VAL A 4 -7.13 13.17 -11.14
C VAL A 4 -6.59 12.40 -9.95
N GLU A 5 -7.21 12.58 -8.79
CA GLU A 5 -6.77 11.88 -7.59
C GLU A 5 -6.94 10.39 -7.72
N ARG A 6 -8.04 9.93 -8.31
CA ARG A 6 -8.25 8.51 -8.53
C ARG A 6 -7.21 7.93 -9.46
N THR A 7 -6.85 8.68 -10.51
CA THR A 7 -5.85 8.23 -11.45
C THR A 7 -4.48 8.13 -10.78
N LEU A 8 -4.13 9.11 -9.97
CA LEU A 8 -2.85 9.09 -9.26
C LEU A 8 -2.79 7.94 -8.27
N LEU A 9 -3.89 7.71 -7.56
CA LEU A 9 -3.92 6.61 -6.60
C LEU A 9 -3.78 5.27 -7.30
N ARG A 10 -4.49 5.10 -8.41
CA ARG A 10 -4.40 3.87 -9.17
C ARG A 10 -2.98 3.65 -9.69
N HIS A 11 -2.35 4.72 -10.15
CA HIS A 11 -0.98 4.66 -10.63
C HIS A 11 -0.02 4.27 -9.50
N ALA A 12 -0.21 4.84 -8.32
CA ALA A 12 0.64 4.51 -7.19
C ALA A 12 0.47 3.05 -6.77
N LEU A 13 -0.77 2.57 -6.75
CA LEU A 13 -1.01 1.18 -6.40
C LEU A 13 -0.41 0.23 -7.44
N ALA A 14 -0.44 0.61 -8.70
CA ALA A 14 0.11 -0.24 -9.75
C ALA A 14 1.62 -0.37 -9.67
N ALA A 15 2.28 0.56 -9.01
CA ALA A 15 3.73 0.50 -8.85
C ALA A 15 4.16 -0.45 -7.75
N LEU A 16 3.22 -0.94 -6.94
CA LEU A 16 3.54 -1.84 -5.84
C LEU A 16 3.61 -3.28 -6.34
N GLY A 17 4.38 -4.10 -5.65
CA GLY A 17 4.33 -5.54 -5.88
C GLY A 17 2.98 -6.06 -5.46
N GLU A 18 2.67 -7.27 -5.90
CA GLU A 18 1.38 -7.86 -5.67
C GLU A 18 1.04 -7.94 -4.19
N GLU A 19 1.96 -8.43 -3.40
CA GLU A 19 1.73 -8.62 -1.98
C GLU A 19 1.64 -7.30 -1.25
N GLU A 20 2.48 -6.34 -1.63
CA GLU A 20 2.43 -5.01 -1.04
C GLU A 20 1.07 -4.36 -1.29
N ARG A 21 0.57 -4.50 -2.51
CA ARG A 21 -0.71 -3.92 -2.89
C ARG A 21 -1.84 -4.56 -2.12
N GLN A 22 -1.81 -5.89 -1.97
CA GLN A 22 -2.82 -6.59 -1.20
C GLN A 22 -2.86 -6.10 0.23
N ILE A 23 -1.70 -5.95 0.84
CA ILE A 23 -1.63 -5.52 2.24
C ILE A 23 -2.20 -4.11 2.40
N VAL A 24 -1.84 -3.21 1.48
CA VAL A 24 -2.35 -1.84 1.57
C VAL A 24 -3.87 -1.82 1.41
N LEU A 25 -4.39 -2.57 0.44
CA LEU A 25 -5.83 -2.57 0.21
C LEU A 25 -6.59 -3.22 1.35
N LEU A 26 -6.07 -4.30 1.92
CA LEU A 26 -6.73 -4.96 3.02
C LEU A 26 -6.75 -4.07 4.27
N HIS A 27 -5.69 -3.32 4.48
CA HIS A 27 -5.63 -2.47 5.66
C HIS A 27 -6.39 -1.16 5.44
N ALA A 28 -6.13 -0.47 4.34
CA ALA A 28 -6.66 0.88 4.15
C ALA A 28 -8.10 0.89 3.66
N VAL A 29 -8.50 -0.08 2.87
CA VAL A 29 -9.83 -0.09 2.30
C VAL A 29 -10.75 -1.04 3.05
N ALA A 30 -10.30 -2.26 3.30
CA ALA A 30 -11.12 -3.24 3.99
C ALA A 30 -11.10 -3.09 5.50
N GLY A 31 -10.18 -2.30 6.05
CA GLY A 31 -10.16 -2.03 7.48
C GLY A 31 -9.59 -3.13 8.35
N MET A 32 -8.85 -4.05 7.75
CA MET A 32 -8.28 -5.15 8.52
C MET A 32 -7.06 -4.70 9.31
N LYS A 33 -6.90 -5.27 10.48
CA LYS A 33 -5.71 -5.03 11.28
C LYS A 33 -4.55 -5.81 10.69
N HIS A 34 -3.34 -5.30 10.88
CA HIS A 34 -2.16 -5.99 10.34
C HIS A 34 -2.06 -7.42 10.78
N ARG A 35 -2.45 -7.70 12.03
CA ARG A 35 -2.42 -9.04 12.57
C ARG A 35 -3.39 -9.96 11.81
N GLU A 36 -4.55 -9.41 11.44
CA GLU A 36 -5.52 -10.16 10.69
C GLU A 36 -5.04 -10.44 9.27
N ILE A 37 -4.37 -9.44 8.68
CA ILE A 37 -3.79 -9.60 7.35
C ILE A 37 -2.71 -10.66 7.36
N ALA A 38 -1.88 -10.65 8.39
CA ALA A 38 -0.83 -11.65 8.54
C ALA A 38 -1.41 -13.06 8.57
N ALA A 39 -2.49 -13.24 9.31
CA ALA A 39 -3.14 -14.54 9.38
C ALA A 39 -3.75 -14.93 8.04
N LEU A 40 -4.41 -13.98 7.39
CA LEU A 40 -5.05 -14.24 6.13
C LEU A 40 -4.06 -14.64 5.04
N LEU A 41 -2.94 -13.93 4.97
CA LEU A 41 -1.95 -14.17 3.94
C LEU A 41 -0.90 -15.21 4.36
N GLU A 42 -1.02 -15.70 5.59
CA GLU A 42 -0.08 -16.68 6.12
C GLU A 42 1.35 -16.16 6.09
N LEU A 43 1.51 -14.93 6.55
CA LEU A 43 2.81 -14.29 6.66
C LEU A 43 3.09 -13.91 8.10
N PRO A 44 4.36 -13.83 8.50
CA PRO A 44 4.68 -13.29 9.82
C PRO A 44 4.22 -11.83 9.92
N LEU A 45 3.81 -11.43 11.10
CA LEU A 45 3.37 -10.05 11.30
C LEU A 45 4.46 -9.07 10.95
N ALA A 46 5.70 -9.35 11.32
CA ALA A 46 6.81 -8.45 11.01
C ALA A 46 6.95 -8.25 9.50
N THR A 47 6.70 -9.30 8.72
CA THR A 47 6.76 -9.20 7.27
C THR A 47 5.66 -8.31 6.73
N VAL A 48 4.44 -8.44 7.28
CA VAL A 48 3.33 -7.60 6.87
C VAL A 48 3.65 -6.13 7.17
N LEU A 49 4.17 -5.85 8.35
CA LEU A 49 4.51 -4.48 8.73
C LEU A 49 5.60 -3.90 7.83
N SER A 50 6.64 -4.68 7.55
CA SER A 50 7.70 -4.23 6.66
C SER A 50 7.20 -3.93 5.27
N LYS A 51 6.36 -4.82 4.73
CA LYS A 51 5.83 -4.62 3.39
C LYS A 51 4.88 -3.44 3.33
N TYR A 52 4.10 -3.24 4.39
CA TYR A 52 3.20 -2.10 4.45
C TYR A 52 3.97 -0.79 4.46
N HIS A 53 5.01 -0.69 5.29
CA HIS A 53 5.81 0.53 5.35
C HIS A 53 6.52 0.80 4.03
N ARG A 54 7.02 -0.24 3.39
CA ARG A 54 7.70 -0.09 2.11
C ARG A 54 6.71 0.36 1.05
N ALA A 55 5.49 -0.20 1.07
CA ALA A 55 4.46 0.19 0.13
C ALA A 55 4.07 1.64 0.29
N LEU A 56 3.89 2.09 1.54
CA LEU A 56 3.54 3.48 1.78
C LEU A 56 4.63 4.42 1.31
N LYS A 57 5.90 4.03 1.49
CA LYS A 57 6.99 4.86 1.04
C LYS A 57 6.99 5.00 -0.47
N LYS A 58 6.77 3.90 -1.19
CA LYS A 58 6.71 3.94 -2.64
C LYS A 58 5.54 4.81 -3.11
N MET A 59 4.38 4.63 -2.49
CA MET A 59 3.21 5.40 -2.87
C MET A 59 3.42 6.88 -2.61
N ARG A 60 4.05 7.22 -1.50
CA ARG A 60 4.28 8.62 -1.18
C ARG A 60 5.16 9.29 -2.22
N ILE A 61 6.20 8.60 -2.67
CA ILE A 61 7.09 9.15 -3.69
C ILE A 61 6.29 9.45 -4.96
N ILE A 62 5.41 8.54 -5.37
CA ILE A 62 4.63 8.74 -6.57
C ILE A 62 3.60 9.83 -6.41
N LEU A 63 2.89 9.82 -5.28
CA LEU A 63 1.82 10.79 -5.07
C LEU A 63 2.32 12.20 -4.86
N GLU A 64 3.53 12.34 -4.30
CA GLU A 64 4.11 13.65 -4.12
C GLU A 64 4.88 14.11 -5.34
N GLY A 65 4.97 13.30 -6.35
CA GLY A 65 5.69 13.60 -7.54
C GLY A 65 7.15 13.50 -7.24
N ASP A 66 7.96 14.08 -7.98
CA ASP A 66 9.29 14.05 -7.81
C ASP A 66 9.85 15.23 -7.31
N ASP A 67 9.07 16.02 -6.65
CA ASP A 67 9.52 17.25 -6.19
C ASP A 67 10.46 17.16 -5.18
N ALA A 68 10.65 16.06 -4.65
CA ALA A 68 11.52 15.90 -3.57
C ALA A 68 12.93 16.12 -3.95
N ARG A 69 13.25 16.39 -5.11
CA ARG A 69 14.60 16.58 -5.40
C ARG A 69 15.10 17.92 -5.26
#